data_fcd816e21e2c8112b92fb36cf08294d0
#
_entry.id   fcd816e21e2c8112b92fb36cf08294d0
#
_cell.length_a   1.000
_cell.length_b   1.000
_cell.length_c   1.000
_cell.angle_alpha   90.00
_cell.angle_beta   90.00
_cell.angle_gamma   90.00
#
_symmetry.space_group_name_H-M   'P 1'
#
loop_
_entity.id
_entity.type
_entity.pdbx_description
1 polymer ?
#
loop_
_entity_poly.entity_id
_entity_poly.type
_entity_poly.pdbx_seq_one_letter_code
_entity_poly.pdbx_strand_id
1 'polypeptide(L)'
;MRIPGPGKAELVYTAEDGTETRELIHNFTGAGVIQGMHNLDNSIESFARSCFEYALSTKQDLWFASKDTISKKYDHRFKDIFQEIFDAEYKEKFAEAGITYFYTLIDDAVARIMKAEGGFIWACKNYDGDVMSDMVSSAFGSLAMMTSVLVSPHGYYEYEAAHGTVQRHYYRHLKGEETSTNSVATIFAWTGALRKRGEMDGNAELSAFADRLEKATIATIKRRKMTELNFKISAESK
;
A
#
# COMPACT_ATOMS: atom_id res chain seq x y z
N MET A 1 5.34 20.62 14.90
CA MET A 1 5.92 21.76 15.67
C MET A 1 5.65 21.56 17.15
N ARG A 2 6.67 21.76 18.00
CA ARG A 2 6.49 21.71 19.45
C ARG A 2 5.98 23.07 19.95
N ILE A 3 5.01 23.04 20.84
CA ILE A 3 4.44 24.21 21.52
C ILE A 3 5.07 24.29 22.92
N PRO A 4 5.76 25.38 23.28
CA PRO A 4 6.53 25.44 24.51
C PRO A 4 5.67 25.75 25.76
N GLY A 5 4.48 26.31 25.60
CA GLY A 5 3.61 26.74 26.72
C GLY A 5 2.24 27.21 26.27
N PRO A 6 1.48 27.86 27.14
CA PRO A 6 0.16 28.39 26.83
C PRO A 6 0.19 29.36 25.64
N GLY A 7 -0.83 29.31 24.80
CA GLY A 7 -0.92 30.18 23.62
C GLY A 7 -1.92 29.70 22.60
N LYS A 8 -2.15 30.52 21.58
CA LYS A 8 -3.06 30.25 20.47
C LYS A 8 -2.29 29.70 19.27
N ALA A 9 -2.77 28.62 18.66
CA ALA A 9 -2.24 28.11 17.40
C ALA A 9 -3.28 28.21 16.31
N GLU A 10 -2.88 28.73 15.14
CA GLU A 10 -3.71 28.93 13.96
C GLU A 10 -3.05 28.29 12.75
N LEU A 11 -3.87 27.75 11.84
CA LEU A 11 -3.50 27.43 10.47
C LEU A 11 -3.77 28.66 9.61
N VAL A 12 -2.78 29.10 8.84
CA VAL A 12 -2.91 30.24 7.92
C VAL A 12 -2.64 29.75 6.51
N TYR A 13 -3.55 30.02 5.60
CA TYR A 13 -3.37 29.86 4.17
C TYR A 13 -3.30 31.25 3.55
N THR A 14 -2.22 31.53 2.80
CA THR A 14 -2.05 32.77 2.06
C THR A 14 -2.11 32.45 0.57
N ALA A 15 -3.09 32.96 -0.12
CA ALA A 15 -3.24 32.82 -1.58
C ALA A 15 -2.19 33.67 -2.33
N GLU A 16 -2.01 33.41 -3.63
CA GLU A 16 -1.07 34.16 -4.48
C GLU A 16 -1.38 35.67 -4.55
N ASP A 17 -2.64 36.04 -4.44
CA ASP A 17 -3.09 37.45 -4.40
C ASP A 17 -2.89 38.12 -3.04
N GLY A 18 -2.33 37.40 -2.06
CA GLY A 18 -2.10 37.86 -0.70
C GLY A 18 -3.29 37.71 0.24
N THR A 19 -4.42 37.19 -0.22
CA THR A 19 -5.60 36.94 0.63
C THR A 19 -5.28 35.83 1.65
N GLU A 20 -5.59 36.08 2.92
CA GLU A 20 -5.36 35.12 3.99
C GLU A 20 -6.66 34.53 4.53
N THR A 21 -6.63 33.21 4.71
CA THR A 21 -7.64 32.48 5.48
C THR A 21 -7.00 31.91 6.73
N ARG A 22 -7.64 32.10 7.88
CA ARG A 22 -7.14 31.65 9.18
C ARG A 22 -8.15 30.76 9.87
N GLU A 23 -7.67 29.60 10.34
CA GLU A 23 -8.47 28.68 11.16
C GLU A 23 -7.78 28.43 12.51
N LEU A 24 -8.53 28.55 13.58
CA LEU A 24 -8.04 28.21 14.92
C LEU A 24 -7.84 26.70 15.01
N ILE A 25 -6.60 26.27 15.28
CA ILE A 25 -6.30 24.88 15.59
C ILE A 25 -6.64 24.60 17.04
N HIS A 26 -6.04 25.34 17.98
CA HIS A 26 -6.26 25.12 19.42
C HIS A 26 -5.74 26.29 20.28
N ASN A 27 -6.40 26.48 21.41
CA ASN A 27 -5.90 27.33 22.49
C ASN A 27 -5.19 26.45 23.53
N PHE A 28 -3.88 26.43 23.50
CA PHE A 28 -3.07 25.64 24.41
C PHE A 28 -3.07 26.24 25.82
N THR A 29 -3.35 25.44 26.82
CA THR A 29 -3.22 25.81 28.23
C THR A 29 -1.87 25.43 28.84
N GLY A 30 -1.03 24.73 28.08
CA GLY A 30 0.30 24.28 28.46
C GLY A 30 1.12 23.86 27.24
N ALA A 31 2.27 23.25 27.48
CA ALA A 31 3.12 22.74 26.42
C ALA A 31 2.42 21.59 25.64
N GLY A 32 2.71 21.49 24.32
CA GLY A 32 2.09 20.49 23.47
C GLY A 32 2.82 20.27 22.16
N VAL A 33 2.09 19.69 21.19
CA VAL A 33 2.60 19.41 19.85
C VAL A 33 1.50 19.65 18.82
N ILE A 34 1.88 20.10 17.63
CA ILE A 34 1.01 20.20 16.43
C ILE A 34 1.66 19.45 15.29
N GLN A 35 0.84 18.70 14.56
CA GLN A 35 1.18 18.07 13.28
C GLN A 35 0.26 18.60 12.18
N GLY A 36 0.80 18.79 10.98
CA GLY A 36 0.04 19.12 9.79
C GLY A 36 0.22 18.05 8.71
N MET A 37 -0.82 17.81 7.93
CA MET A 37 -0.80 16.98 6.71
C MET A 37 -1.39 17.78 5.56
N HIS A 38 -0.91 17.49 4.34
CA HIS A 38 -1.45 18.07 3.12
C HIS A 38 -1.51 17.03 2.01
N ASN A 39 -2.36 17.29 1.04
CA ASN A 39 -2.36 16.60 -0.24
C ASN A 39 -2.89 17.54 -1.32
N LEU A 40 -2.65 17.21 -2.58
CA LEU A 40 -3.20 17.90 -3.73
C LEU A 40 -4.33 17.08 -4.33
N ASP A 41 -5.41 17.74 -4.78
CA ASP A 41 -6.55 17.06 -5.41
C ASP A 41 -6.11 16.19 -6.59
N ASN A 42 -5.23 16.69 -7.46
CA ASN A 42 -4.71 15.95 -8.61
C ASN A 42 -3.91 14.67 -8.20
N SER A 43 -3.25 14.70 -7.05
CA SER A 43 -2.58 13.52 -6.51
C SER A 43 -3.58 12.46 -6.02
N ILE A 44 -4.66 12.91 -5.37
CA ILE A 44 -5.75 12.02 -4.94
C ILE A 44 -6.47 11.43 -6.15
N GLU A 45 -6.75 12.24 -7.17
CA GLU A 45 -7.35 11.79 -8.43
C GLU A 45 -6.50 10.74 -9.13
N SER A 46 -5.19 10.98 -9.21
CA SER A 46 -4.23 10.03 -9.78
C SER A 46 -4.25 8.70 -9.04
N PHE A 47 -4.26 8.73 -7.71
CA PHE A 47 -4.37 7.55 -6.87
C PHE A 47 -5.69 6.81 -7.11
N ALA A 48 -6.81 7.52 -7.15
CA ALA A 48 -8.13 6.95 -7.40
C ALA A 48 -8.18 6.22 -8.75
N ARG A 49 -7.73 6.88 -9.84
CA ARG A 49 -7.70 6.26 -11.16
C ARG A 49 -6.79 5.04 -11.21
N SER A 50 -5.62 5.10 -10.57
CA SER A 50 -4.72 3.93 -10.48
C SER A 50 -5.39 2.75 -9.79
N CYS A 51 -6.14 2.98 -8.71
CA CYS A 51 -6.89 1.93 -8.02
C CYS A 51 -8.00 1.34 -8.91
N PHE A 52 -8.78 2.18 -9.58
CA PHE A 52 -9.86 1.72 -10.47
C PHE A 52 -9.33 0.94 -11.68
N GLU A 53 -8.29 1.43 -12.34
CA GLU A 53 -7.65 0.71 -13.46
C GLU A 53 -7.07 -0.63 -13.02
N TYR A 54 -6.45 -0.68 -11.84
CA TYR A 54 -5.92 -1.93 -11.31
C TYR A 54 -7.04 -2.92 -10.97
N ALA A 55 -8.14 -2.46 -10.39
CA ALA A 55 -9.31 -3.28 -10.10
C ALA A 55 -9.91 -3.88 -11.39
N LEU A 56 -10.06 -3.09 -12.44
CA LEU A 56 -10.52 -3.56 -13.74
C LEU A 56 -9.56 -4.58 -14.37
N SER A 57 -8.25 -4.32 -14.31
CA SER A 57 -7.24 -5.22 -14.89
C SER A 57 -7.18 -6.59 -14.21
N THR A 58 -7.44 -6.64 -12.91
CA THR A 58 -7.42 -7.86 -12.09
C THR A 58 -8.80 -8.48 -11.90
N LYS A 59 -9.87 -7.77 -12.32
CA LYS A 59 -11.27 -8.16 -12.13
C LYS A 59 -11.60 -8.44 -10.66
N GLN A 60 -11.19 -7.54 -9.78
CA GLN A 60 -11.42 -7.62 -8.34
C GLN A 60 -12.22 -6.44 -7.84
N ASP A 61 -13.04 -6.65 -6.82
CA ASP A 61 -13.72 -5.57 -6.12
C ASP A 61 -12.73 -4.57 -5.55
N LEU A 62 -13.14 -3.32 -5.43
CA LEU A 62 -12.32 -2.26 -4.84
C LEU A 62 -12.99 -1.69 -3.59
N TRP A 63 -12.30 -1.80 -2.46
CA TRP A 63 -12.67 -1.17 -1.20
C TRP A 63 -11.74 0.01 -0.96
N PHE A 64 -12.28 1.22 -0.88
CA PHE A 64 -11.52 2.36 -0.39
C PHE A 64 -11.89 2.63 1.07
N ALA A 65 -10.88 2.74 1.93
CA ALA A 65 -11.10 2.96 3.35
C ALA A 65 -10.29 4.15 3.89
N SER A 66 -10.95 4.97 4.70
CA SER A 66 -10.34 6.07 5.44
C SER A 66 -11.12 6.34 6.72
N LYS A 67 -10.78 7.38 7.48
CA LYS A 67 -11.50 7.74 8.72
C LYS A 67 -12.10 9.15 8.63
N ASP A 68 -13.00 9.37 7.67
CA ASP A 68 -13.64 10.68 7.44
C ASP A 68 -14.52 11.15 8.62
N THR A 69 -14.91 10.26 9.51
CA THR A 69 -15.61 10.60 10.76
C THR A 69 -14.71 11.30 11.78
N ILE A 70 -13.39 11.11 11.70
CA ILE A 70 -12.38 11.77 12.54
C ILE A 70 -11.69 12.89 11.77
N SER A 71 -11.12 12.59 10.62
CA SER A 71 -10.46 13.54 9.74
C SER A 71 -11.44 14.12 8.74
N LYS A 72 -12.39 14.92 9.24
CA LYS A 72 -13.60 15.35 8.54
C LYS A 72 -13.35 16.17 7.27
N LYS A 73 -12.24 16.90 7.16
CA LYS A 73 -11.88 17.64 5.95
C LYS A 73 -10.93 16.82 5.06
N TYR A 74 -9.86 16.35 5.62
CA TYR A 74 -8.79 15.69 4.87
C TYR A 74 -9.25 14.33 4.28
N ASP A 75 -9.76 13.43 5.10
CA ASP A 75 -10.20 12.10 4.64
C ASP A 75 -11.49 12.19 3.81
N HIS A 76 -12.37 13.15 4.14
CA HIS A 76 -13.60 13.36 3.38
C HIS A 76 -13.29 13.78 1.94
N ARG A 77 -12.27 14.63 1.73
CA ARG A 77 -11.87 15.01 0.36
C ARG A 77 -11.40 13.82 -0.48
N PHE A 78 -10.67 12.88 0.10
CA PHE A 78 -10.33 11.62 -0.58
C PHE A 78 -11.58 10.83 -0.98
N LYS A 79 -12.51 10.68 -0.05
CA LYS A 79 -13.78 9.98 -0.32
C LYS A 79 -14.57 10.62 -1.44
N ASP A 80 -14.69 11.96 -1.43
CA ASP A 80 -15.43 12.71 -2.44
C ASP A 80 -14.79 12.54 -3.82
N ILE A 81 -13.49 12.73 -3.95
CA ILE A 81 -12.77 12.57 -5.21
C ILE A 81 -12.90 11.14 -5.76
N PHE A 82 -12.73 10.12 -4.92
CA PHE A 82 -12.93 8.74 -5.34
C PHE A 82 -14.35 8.51 -5.87
N GLN A 83 -15.36 9.04 -5.19
CA GLN A 83 -16.75 8.89 -5.60
C GLN A 83 -17.07 9.67 -6.88
N GLU A 84 -16.61 10.92 -6.99
CA GLU A 84 -16.75 11.76 -8.17
C GLU A 84 -16.18 11.08 -9.42
N ILE A 85 -14.96 10.55 -9.32
CA ILE A 85 -14.28 9.85 -10.42
C ILE A 85 -14.98 8.53 -10.74
N PHE A 86 -15.38 7.77 -9.74
CA PHE A 86 -16.10 6.52 -9.95
C PHE A 86 -17.39 6.76 -10.74
N ASP A 87 -18.21 7.69 -10.29
CA ASP A 87 -19.50 7.98 -10.93
C ASP A 87 -19.35 8.53 -12.36
N ALA A 88 -18.30 9.31 -12.61
CA ALA A 88 -18.06 9.94 -13.91
C ALA A 88 -17.38 9.02 -14.93
N GLU A 89 -16.44 8.16 -14.51
CA GLU A 89 -15.52 7.48 -15.43
C GLU A 89 -15.57 5.96 -15.34
N TYR A 90 -15.96 5.36 -14.20
CA TYR A 90 -15.75 3.92 -13.92
C TYR A 90 -17.01 3.12 -13.64
N LYS A 91 -18.11 3.73 -13.29
CA LYS A 91 -19.34 3.05 -12.87
C LYS A 91 -19.84 2.02 -13.89
N GLU A 92 -19.90 2.40 -15.15
CA GLU A 92 -20.32 1.52 -16.23
C GLU A 92 -19.31 0.41 -16.47
N LYS A 93 -18.01 0.73 -16.50
CA LYS A 93 -16.93 -0.25 -16.69
C LYS A 93 -16.90 -1.31 -15.58
N PHE A 94 -17.16 -0.91 -14.33
CA PHE A 94 -17.24 -1.83 -13.19
C PHE A 94 -18.45 -2.74 -13.29
N ALA A 95 -19.60 -2.20 -13.69
CA ALA A 95 -20.81 -2.98 -13.93
C ALA A 95 -20.61 -4.02 -15.05
N GLU A 96 -19.99 -3.63 -16.17
CA GLU A 96 -19.66 -4.54 -17.28
C GLU A 96 -18.64 -5.63 -16.86
N ALA A 97 -17.67 -5.28 -16.02
CA ALA A 97 -16.69 -6.23 -15.50
C ALA A 97 -17.24 -7.14 -14.39
N GLY A 98 -18.42 -6.85 -13.86
CA GLY A 98 -19.05 -7.59 -12.75
C GLY A 98 -18.35 -7.43 -11.43
N ILE A 99 -17.68 -6.27 -11.20
CA ILE A 99 -16.98 -5.92 -9.97
C ILE A 99 -17.61 -4.70 -9.31
N THR A 100 -17.35 -4.52 -8.02
CA THR A 100 -17.96 -3.46 -7.21
C THR A 100 -16.91 -2.52 -6.62
N TYR A 101 -17.31 -1.27 -6.43
CA TYR A 101 -16.58 -0.29 -5.63
C TYR A 101 -17.44 0.18 -4.46
N PHE A 102 -16.85 0.31 -3.28
CA PHE A 102 -17.49 1.02 -2.18
C PHE A 102 -16.46 1.64 -1.22
N TYR A 103 -16.92 2.70 -0.57
CA TYR A 103 -16.22 3.33 0.54
C TYR A 103 -16.65 2.73 1.87
N THR A 104 -15.71 2.55 2.78
CA THR A 104 -15.98 2.14 4.18
C THR A 104 -15.04 2.83 5.15
N LEU A 105 -15.38 2.84 6.43
CA LEU A 105 -14.45 3.30 7.46
C LEU A 105 -13.30 2.30 7.64
N ILE A 106 -12.11 2.80 7.92
CA ILE A 106 -10.91 1.95 8.05
C ILE A 106 -11.05 0.87 9.12
N ASP A 107 -11.68 1.17 10.24
CA ASP A 107 -11.95 0.21 11.30
C ASP A 107 -12.97 -0.86 10.88
N ASP A 108 -14.00 -0.51 10.09
CA ASP A 108 -14.91 -1.48 9.49
C ASP A 108 -14.19 -2.39 8.49
N ALA A 109 -13.29 -1.82 7.68
CA ALA A 109 -12.48 -2.60 6.74
C ALA A 109 -11.61 -3.61 7.48
N VAL A 110 -10.94 -3.21 8.57
CA VAL A 110 -10.15 -4.12 9.43
C VAL A 110 -11.01 -5.27 9.96
N ALA A 111 -12.23 -4.99 10.44
CA ALA A 111 -13.12 -6.03 10.93
C ALA A 111 -13.62 -6.98 9.84
N ARG A 112 -13.77 -6.49 8.61
CA ARG A 112 -14.20 -7.28 7.44
C ARG A 112 -13.09 -8.18 6.91
N ILE A 113 -11.85 -7.66 6.79
CA ILE A 113 -10.73 -8.40 6.20
C ILE A 113 -10.39 -9.67 6.97
N MET A 114 -10.55 -9.63 8.29
CA MET A 114 -10.30 -10.80 9.15
C MET A 114 -11.26 -11.96 8.90
N LYS A 115 -12.36 -11.71 8.20
CA LYS A 115 -13.42 -12.69 7.88
C LYS A 115 -13.60 -12.90 6.38
N ALA A 116 -12.85 -12.17 5.56
CA ALA A 116 -12.99 -12.19 4.12
C ALA A 116 -12.22 -13.37 3.50
N GLU A 117 -12.76 -13.92 2.43
CA GLU A 117 -12.11 -14.97 1.64
C GLU A 117 -11.08 -14.42 0.64
N GLY A 118 -10.96 -13.09 0.52
CA GLY A 118 -10.13 -12.41 -0.47
C GLY A 118 -10.89 -12.07 -1.75
N GLY A 119 -10.16 -11.80 -2.84
CA GLY A 119 -10.76 -11.46 -4.13
C GLY A 119 -11.12 -9.98 -4.29
N PHE A 120 -10.53 -9.11 -3.49
CA PHE A 120 -10.72 -7.66 -3.55
C PHE A 120 -9.41 -6.91 -3.35
N ILE A 121 -9.39 -5.67 -3.78
CA ILE A 121 -8.32 -4.70 -3.56
C ILE A 121 -8.76 -3.80 -2.42
N TRP A 122 -7.89 -3.62 -1.45
CA TRP A 122 -8.10 -2.67 -0.38
C TRP A 122 -7.24 -1.43 -0.58
N ALA A 123 -7.86 -0.36 -1.08
CA ALA A 123 -7.20 0.93 -1.26
C ALA A 123 -7.16 1.69 0.08
N CYS A 124 -5.97 2.09 0.46
CA CYS A 124 -5.68 2.82 1.69
C CYS A 124 -4.83 4.05 1.41
N LYS A 125 -4.92 5.07 2.26
CA LYS A 125 -3.93 6.14 2.29
C LYS A 125 -2.57 5.59 2.75
N ASN A 126 -1.50 6.34 2.49
CA ASN A 126 -0.12 5.93 2.71
C ASN A 126 0.12 5.21 4.05
N TYR A 127 -0.09 5.89 5.18
CA TYR A 127 0.17 5.31 6.51
C TYR A 127 -0.78 4.15 6.84
N ASP A 128 -2.06 4.28 6.51
CA ASP A 128 -3.04 3.21 6.73
C ASP A 128 -2.64 1.96 5.94
N GLY A 129 -2.23 2.12 4.68
CA GLY A 129 -1.77 1.03 3.82
C GLY A 129 -0.48 0.38 4.30
N ASP A 130 0.50 1.18 4.76
CA ASP A 130 1.76 0.70 5.31
C ASP A 130 1.52 -0.25 6.51
N VAL A 131 0.73 0.18 7.47
CA VAL A 131 0.41 -0.63 8.66
C VAL A 131 -0.45 -1.85 8.32
N MET A 132 -1.45 -1.67 7.46
CA MET A 132 -2.41 -2.75 7.16
C MET A 132 -1.81 -3.82 6.26
N SER A 133 -0.93 -3.48 5.32
CA SER A 133 -0.25 -4.46 4.48
C SER A 133 0.67 -5.38 5.30
N ASP A 134 1.41 -4.82 6.24
CA ASP A 134 2.25 -5.58 7.17
C ASP A 134 1.43 -6.49 8.07
N MET A 135 0.31 -6.00 8.60
CA MET A 135 -0.59 -6.78 9.44
C MET A 135 -1.16 -7.99 8.67
N VAL A 136 -1.69 -7.77 7.49
CA VAL A 136 -2.27 -8.84 6.65
C VAL A 136 -1.20 -9.84 6.26
N SER A 137 -0.03 -9.38 5.82
CA SER A 137 1.07 -10.26 5.44
C SER A 137 1.57 -11.11 6.61
N SER A 138 1.66 -10.54 7.79
CA SER A 138 2.06 -11.26 9.00
C SER A 138 1.04 -12.30 9.43
N ALA A 139 -0.26 -12.04 9.19
CA ALA A 139 -1.34 -12.96 9.52
C ALA A 139 -1.40 -14.18 8.58
N PHE A 140 -1.08 -14.00 7.29
CA PHE A 140 -1.22 -15.04 6.26
C PHE A 140 0.10 -15.56 5.69
N GLY A 141 1.23 -15.02 6.11
CA GLY A 141 2.54 -15.42 5.59
C GLY A 141 3.69 -14.79 6.35
N SER A 142 4.66 -14.27 5.60
CA SER A 142 5.84 -13.61 6.16
C SER A 142 6.13 -12.32 5.41
N LEU A 143 6.50 -11.28 6.15
CA LEU A 143 7.01 -10.03 5.58
C LEU A 143 8.17 -10.27 4.59
N ALA A 144 8.99 -11.30 4.84
CA ALA A 144 10.10 -11.66 3.96
C ALA A 144 9.67 -12.16 2.56
N MET A 145 8.39 -12.41 2.35
CA MET A 145 7.81 -12.84 1.07
C MET A 145 7.02 -11.72 0.37
N MET A 146 6.84 -10.58 1.02
CA MET A 146 6.14 -9.45 0.44
C MET A 146 6.95 -8.79 -0.67
N THR A 147 6.25 -8.42 -1.73
CA THR A 147 6.75 -7.53 -2.78
C THR A 147 5.97 -6.23 -2.77
N SER A 148 6.60 -5.18 -3.24
CA SER A 148 5.99 -3.87 -3.45
C SER A 148 6.09 -3.49 -4.92
N VAL A 149 5.04 -2.85 -5.42
CA VAL A 149 5.02 -2.29 -6.77
C VAL A 149 4.54 -0.86 -6.69
N LEU A 150 5.39 0.08 -7.07
CA LEU A 150 5.02 1.47 -7.24
C LEU A 150 4.51 1.67 -8.67
N VAL A 151 3.32 2.22 -8.80
CA VAL A 151 2.65 2.43 -10.08
C VAL A 151 2.42 3.91 -10.31
N SER A 152 3.00 4.45 -11.37
CA SER A 152 2.72 5.81 -11.82
C SER A 152 1.43 5.83 -12.66
N PRO A 153 0.60 6.89 -12.56
CA PRO A 153 -0.56 7.08 -13.43
C PRO A 153 -0.19 7.18 -14.92
N HIS A 154 1.08 7.35 -15.22
CA HIS A 154 1.62 7.44 -16.59
C HIS A 154 2.17 6.11 -17.12
N GLY A 155 1.92 4.98 -16.42
CA GLY A 155 2.31 3.65 -16.88
C GLY A 155 3.76 3.26 -16.56
N TYR A 156 4.41 3.92 -15.61
CA TYR A 156 5.70 3.48 -15.07
C TYR A 156 5.49 2.57 -13.88
N TYR A 157 6.34 1.56 -13.77
CA TYR A 157 6.30 0.57 -12.71
C TYR A 157 7.68 0.41 -12.08
N GLU A 158 7.73 0.40 -10.75
CA GLU A 158 8.92 0.08 -9.98
C GLU A 158 8.61 -1.11 -9.07
N TYR A 159 9.45 -2.14 -9.11
CA TYR A 159 9.28 -3.37 -8.35
C TYR A 159 10.37 -3.47 -7.31
N GLU A 160 10.01 -3.70 -6.07
CA GLU A 160 10.94 -3.81 -4.96
C GLU A 160 10.52 -4.92 -3.97
N ALA A 161 11.45 -5.32 -3.10
CA ALA A 161 11.11 -6.08 -1.92
C ALA A 161 10.49 -5.14 -0.88
N ALA A 162 9.36 -5.52 -0.29
CA ALA A 162 8.65 -4.68 0.67
C ALA A 162 9.34 -4.55 2.04
N HIS A 163 10.51 -5.14 2.23
CA HIS A 163 11.28 -5.08 3.47
C HIS A 163 12.62 -4.35 3.29
N GLY A 164 13.14 -3.77 4.36
CA GLY A 164 14.44 -3.11 4.38
C GLY A 164 15.62 -4.08 4.30
N THR A 165 16.82 -3.53 4.33
CA THR A 165 18.11 -4.24 4.15
C THR A 165 18.54 -5.13 5.31
N VAL A 166 17.77 -5.18 6.41
CA VAL A 166 18.05 -5.98 7.61
C VAL A 166 19.50 -5.80 8.11
N GLN A 167 19.91 -4.57 8.32
CA GLN A 167 21.28 -4.18 8.72
C GLN A 167 21.82 -4.98 9.92
N ARG A 168 20.94 -5.41 10.83
CA ARG A 168 21.30 -6.24 11.97
C ARG A 168 22.02 -7.53 11.55
N HIS A 169 21.56 -8.20 10.50
CA HIS A 169 22.18 -9.42 9.96
C HIS A 169 23.55 -9.13 9.34
N TYR A 170 23.67 -7.99 8.63
CA TYR A 170 24.95 -7.56 8.09
C TYR A 170 26.00 -7.31 9.17
N TYR A 171 25.65 -6.60 10.25
CA TYR A 171 26.58 -6.33 11.36
C TYR A 171 26.94 -7.61 12.14
N ARG A 172 26.04 -8.58 12.23
CA ARG A 172 26.38 -9.91 12.79
C ARG A 172 27.35 -10.66 11.89
N HIS A 173 27.12 -10.64 10.58
CA HIS A 173 28.01 -11.24 9.59
C HIS A 173 29.44 -10.65 9.69
N LEU A 174 29.56 -9.34 9.81
CA LEU A 174 30.87 -8.68 9.99
C LEU A 174 31.62 -9.14 11.26
N LYS A 175 30.91 -9.62 12.26
CA LYS A 175 31.49 -10.21 13.50
C LYS A 175 31.81 -11.69 13.37
N GLY A 176 31.61 -12.30 12.20
CA GLY A 176 31.80 -13.73 11.98
C GLY A 176 30.70 -14.61 12.56
N GLU A 177 29.54 -14.02 12.95
CA GLU A 177 28.40 -14.78 13.44
C GLU A 177 27.63 -15.41 12.27
N GLU A 178 27.07 -16.59 12.48
CA GLU A 178 26.18 -17.22 11.51
C GLU A 178 24.91 -16.38 11.34
N THR A 179 24.58 -16.06 10.09
CA THR A 179 23.38 -15.30 9.73
C THR A 179 22.69 -15.94 8.53
N SER A 180 21.38 -15.76 8.48
CA SER A 180 20.54 -16.26 7.39
C SER A 180 19.67 -15.14 6.87
N THR A 181 19.58 -15.01 5.54
CA THR A 181 18.69 -14.06 4.86
C THR A 181 17.76 -14.78 3.91
N ASN A 182 16.63 -14.13 3.59
CA ASN A 182 15.65 -14.64 2.65
C ASN A 182 15.59 -13.73 1.42
N SER A 183 15.91 -14.27 0.25
CA SER A 183 15.92 -13.55 -1.02
C SER A 183 14.61 -13.65 -1.81
N VAL A 184 13.57 -14.28 -1.27
CA VAL A 184 12.33 -14.58 -1.99
C VAL A 184 11.63 -13.30 -2.46
N ALA A 185 11.49 -12.30 -1.60
CA ALA A 185 10.86 -11.03 -1.99
C ALA A 185 11.61 -10.35 -3.14
N THR A 186 12.94 -10.35 -3.12
CA THR A 186 13.76 -9.82 -4.22
C THR A 186 13.59 -10.61 -5.50
N ILE A 187 13.53 -11.95 -5.42
CA ILE A 187 13.28 -12.79 -6.60
C ILE A 187 11.89 -12.47 -7.18
N PHE A 188 10.87 -12.32 -6.34
CA PHE A 188 9.51 -12.01 -6.80
C PHE A 188 9.39 -10.59 -7.34
N ALA A 189 10.12 -9.63 -6.81
CA ALA A 189 10.23 -8.30 -7.41
C ALA A 189 10.78 -8.39 -8.84
N TRP A 190 11.87 -9.14 -9.05
CA TRP A 190 12.42 -9.38 -10.38
C TRP A 190 11.47 -10.13 -11.30
N THR A 191 10.81 -11.19 -10.85
CA THR A 191 9.85 -11.93 -11.69
C THR A 191 8.66 -11.07 -12.07
N GLY A 192 8.17 -10.23 -11.14
CA GLY A 192 7.13 -9.25 -11.41
C GLY A 192 7.55 -8.24 -12.48
N ALA A 193 8.75 -7.66 -12.36
CA ALA A 193 9.28 -6.70 -13.32
C ALA A 193 9.49 -7.34 -14.72
N LEU A 194 10.04 -8.55 -14.78
CA LEU A 194 10.23 -9.28 -16.03
C LEU A 194 8.90 -9.64 -16.71
N ARG A 195 7.92 -10.08 -15.94
CA ARG A 195 6.57 -10.37 -16.46
C ARG A 195 5.95 -9.10 -17.04
N LYS A 196 5.99 -8.00 -16.29
CA LYS A 196 5.46 -6.71 -16.76
C LYS A 196 6.17 -6.21 -18.02
N ARG A 197 7.48 -6.34 -18.07
CA ARG A 197 8.25 -6.01 -19.27
C ARG A 197 7.87 -6.89 -20.47
N GLY A 198 7.70 -8.19 -20.23
CA GLY A 198 7.21 -9.13 -21.24
C GLY A 198 5.83 -8.75 -21.78
N GLU A 199 4.91 -8.35 -20.91
CA GLU A 199 3.60 -7.85 -21.32
C GLU A 199 3.70 -6.59 -22.20
N MET A 200 4.49 -5.61 -21.75
CA MET A 200 4.66 -4.34 -22.47
C MET A 200 5.30 -4.51 -23.87
N ASP A 201 6.20 -5.45 -24.01
CA ASP A 201 6.91 -5.73 -25.27
C ASP A 201 6.24 -6.81 -26.13
N GLY A 202 5.16 -7.42 -25.67
CA GLY A 202 4.56 -8.59 -26.32
C GLY A 202 5.47 -9.82 -26.34
N ASN A 203 6.43 -9.92 -25.42
CA ASN A 203 7.39 -11.01 -25.31
C ASN A 203 6.87 -12.10 -24.36
N ALA A 204 6.14 -13.06 -24.92
CA ALA A 204 5.57 -14.18 -24.16
C ALA A 204 6.64 -15.09 -23.54
N GLU A 205 7.82 -15.22 -24.15
CA GLU A 205 8.91 -16.06 -23.62
C GLU A 205 9.47 -15.48 -22.32
N LEU A 206 9.60 -14.14 -22.23
CA LEU A 206 10.06 -13.44 -21.03
C LEU A 206 9.05 -13.62 -19.89
N SER A 207 7.76 -13.46 -20.17
CA SER A 207 6.70 -13.69 -19.17
C SER A 207 6.70 -15.15 -18.69
N ALA A 208 6.81 -16.11 -19.61
CA ALA A 208 6.88 -17.54 -19.27
C ALA A 208 8.16 -17.89 -18.47
N PHE A 209 9.28 -17.22 -18.72
CA PHE A 209 10.49 -17.38 -17.91
C PHE A 209 10.27 -16.92 -16.48
N ALA A 210 9.67 -15.72 -16.29
CA ALA A 210 9.35 -15.18 -14.98
C ALA A 210 8.44 -16.14 -14.18
N ASP A 211 7.40 -16.69 -14.81
CA ASP A 211 6.49 -17.66 -14.20
C ASP A 211 7.19 -18.96 -13.80
N ARG A 212 8.11 -19.47 -14.64
CA ARG A 212 8.88 -20.67 -14.29
C ARG A 212 9.81 -20.44 -13.10
N LEU A 213 10.47 -19.28 -13.06
CA LEU A 213 11.36 -18.91 -11.95
C LEU A 213 10.58 -18.80 -10.63
N GLU A 214 9.42 -18.18 -10.65
CA GLU A 214 8.55 -18.05 -9.49
C GLU A 214 8.06 -19.41 -8.98
N LYS A 215 7.56 -20.26 -9.88
CA LYS A 215 7.15 -21.65 -9.56
C LYS A 215 8.30 -22.47 -9.00
N ALA A 216 9.50 -22.34 -9.55
CA ALA A 216 10.69 -23.06 -9.05
C ALA A 216 11.08 -22.57 -7.65
N THR A 217 11.00 -21.27 -7.39
CA THR A 217 11.25 -20.68 -6.07
C THR A 217 10.27 -21.23 -5.03
N ILE A 218 8.97 -21.20 -5.32
CA ILE A 218 7.92 -21.74 -4.46
C ILE A 218 8.13 -23.24 -4.20
N ALA A 219 8.43 -24.02 -5.25
CA ALA A 219 8.70 -25.45 -5.11
C ALA A 219 9.93 -25.75 -4.22
N THR A 220 10.95 -24.89 -4.29
CA THR A 220 12.15 -25.00 -3.44
C THR A 220 11.82 -24.75 -1.98
N ILE A 221 11.01 -23.73 -1.70
CA ILE A 221 10.51 -23.45 -0.34
C ILE A 221 9.71 -24.64 0.21
N LYS A 222 8.76 -25.15 -0.56
CA LYS A 222 7.91 -26.28 -0.17
C LYS A 222 8.74 -27.57 0.11
N ARG A 223 9.87 -27.73 -0.56
CA ARG A 223 10.79 -28.87 -0.30
C ARG A 223 11.68 -28.69 0.94
N ARG A 224 11.47 -27.65 1.73
CA ARG A 224 12.24 -27.32 2.93
C ARG A 224 13.75 -27.17 2.68
N LYS A 225 14.12 -26.68 1.50
CA LYS A 225 15.52 -26.42 1.12
C LYS A 225 15.93 -24.96 1.34
N MET A 226 15.18 -24.22 2.13
CA MET A 226 15.44 -22.81 2.43
C MET A 226 15.74 -22.59 3.91
N THR A 227 16.27 -21.41 4.21
CA THR A 227 16.75 -20.97 5.51
C THR A 227 15.71 -21.11 6.64
N GLU A 228 16.16 -21.19 7.89
CA GLU A 228 15.33 -21.40 9.09
C GLU A 228 14.09 -20.50 9.20
N LEU A 229 14.16 -19.26 8.67
CA LEU A 229 13.05 -18.32 8.72
C LEU A 229 11.84 -18.83 7.92
N ASN A 230 12.07 -19.49 6.79
CA ASN A 230 11.00 -20.08 5.97
C ASN A 230 10.50 -21.43 6.54
N PHE A 231 11.30 -22.07 7.36
CA PHE A 231 10.98 -23.36 7.93
C PHE A 231 9.85 -23.28 8.97
N LYS A 232 9.84 -22.22 9.79
CA LYS A 232 8.80 -22.00 10.81
C LYS A 232 7.43 -21.71 10.18
N ILE A 233 7.40 -20.93 9.10
CA ILE A 233 6.15 -20.53 8.43
C ILE A 233 5.44 -21.71 7.75
N SER A 234 6.19 -22.66 7.17
CA SER A 234 5.61 -23.85 6.52
C SER A 234 5.13 -24.93 7.51
N ALA A 235 5.53 -24.84 8.76
CA ALA A 235 5.13 -25.78 9.80
C ALA A 235 3.85 -25.37 10.55
N GLU A 236 3.53 -24.07 10.56
CA GLU A 236 2.36 -23.51 11.25
C GLU A 236 1.11 -23.40 10.36
N SER A 237 1.24 -23.63 9.05
CA SER A 237 0.14 -23.58 8.06
C SER A 237 -0.46 -24.96 7.72
N LYS A 238 -0.52 -25.88 8.71
CA LYS A 238 -1.24 -27.17 8.58
C LYS A 238 -2.48 -27.18 9.41
#